data_4c76088aa1d0cf77779e2c0ef94ceff2
#
_entry.id   4c76088aa1d0cf77779e2c0ef94ceff2
#
_cell.length_a   1.000
_cell.length_b   1.000
_cell.length_c   1.000
_cell.angle_alpha   90.00
_cell.angle_beta   90.00
_cell.angle_gamma   90.00
#
_symmetry.space_group_name_H-M   'P 1'
#
loop_
_entity.id
_entity.type
_entity.pdbx_description
1 polymer ?
#
loop_
_entity_poly.entity_id
_entity_poly.type
_entity_poly.pdbx_seq_one_letter_code
_entity_poly.pdbx_strand_id
1 'polypeptide(L)'
;SFGRTIFFSICVAALSMSLALILAGFADRVIRGTTSYRTLLIWPYAVAPVLAGALWVFMFNPTLGIFPYLLEFIGIDWNHYLNGSQAMMLVIIAAAWKQIAYNFLFYLAAMQSIPRSLIDAAAIDGAGPIRRFVDHIFPLISPTTFFLLVINAVYAFFDTFGIIHAVTQGGPANATSILVYKVY
;
A
#
# COMPACT_ATOMS: atom_id res chain seq x y z
N SER A 1 -11.64 -19.33 5.53
CA SER A 1 -10.46 -18.48 5.85
C SER A 1 -9.49 -18.33 4.67
N PHE A 2 -9.15 -19.42 3.99
CA PHE A 2 -8.15 -19.38 2.89
C PHE A 2 -8.54 -18.39 1.76
N GLY A 3 -9.77 -18.43 1.26
CA GLY A 3 -10.23 -17.47 0.24
C GLY A 3 -10.17 -16.01 0.71
N ARG A 4 -10.47 -15.74 1.98
CA ARG A 4 -10.34 -14.39 2.56
C ARG A 4 -8.88 -13.94 2.64
N THR A 5 -7.96 -14.85 2.95
CA THR A 5 -6.53 -14.54 2.98
C THR A 5 -6.03 -14.20 1.59
N ILE A 6 -6.41 -14.96 0.56
CA ILE A 6 -6.04 -14.66 -0.83
C ILE A 6 -6.60 -13.30 -1.25
N PHE A 7 -7.89 -13.05 -1.00
CA PHE A 7 -8.53 -11.77 -1.31
C PHE A 7 -7.79 -10.60 -0.63
N PHE A 8 -7.54 -10.73 0.68
CA PHE A 8 -6.79 -9.74 1.45
C PHE A 8 -5.41 -9.49 0.86
N SER A 9 -4.66 -10.56 0.56
CA SER A 9 -3.29 -10.47 0.03
C SER A 9 -3.26 -9.80 -1.34
N ILE A 10 -4.19 -10.14 -2.23
CA ILE A 10 -4.30 -9.51 -3.55
C ILE A 10 -4.62 -8.02 -3.41
N CYS A 11 -5.58 -7.66 -2.55
CA CYS A 11 -5.95 -6.26 -2.34
C CYS A 11 -4.80 -5.44 -1.74
N VAL A 12 -4.11 -5.97 -0.73
CA VAL A 12 -2.96 -5.30 -0.10
C VAL A 12 -1.83 -5.12 -1.11
N ALA A 13 -1.46 -6.18 -1.84
CA ALA A 13 -0.40 -6.11 -2.84
C ALA A 13 -0.76 -5.14 -3.98
N ALA A 14 -1.94 -5.27 -4.56
CA ALA A 14 -2.38 -4.41 -5.66
C ALA A 14 -2.42 -2.93 -5.24
N LEU A 15 -3.01 -2.61 -4.08
CA LEU A 15 -3.13 -1.25 -3.59
C LEU A 15 -1.74 -0.66 -3.25
N SER A 16 -0.93 -1.38 -2.48
CA SER A 16 0.37 -0.88 -2.05
C SER A 16 1.37 -0.73 -3.20
N MET A 17 1.44 -1.70 -4.10
CA MET A 17 2.36 -1.65 -5.24
C MET A 17 1.96 -0.59 -6.25
N SER A 18 0.66 -0.46 -6.58
CA SER A 18 0.16 0.55 -7.52
C SER A 18 0.45 1.97 -7.01
N LEU A 19 0.10 2.26 -5.76
CA LEU A 19 0.35 3.56 -5.17
C LEU A 19 1.85 3.86 -5.04
N ALA A 20 2.64 2.88 -4.62
CA ALA A 20 4.09 3.03 -4.53
C ALA A 20 4.74 3.31 -5.88
N LEU A 21 4.30 2.63 -6.94
CA LEU A 21 4.80 2.84 -8.31
C LEU A 21 4.50 4.25 -8.81
N ILE A 22 3.27 4.74 -8.59
CA ILE A 22 2.86 6.10 -8.93
C ILE A 22 3.71 7.12 -8.18
N LEU A 23 3.84 6.95 -6.86
CA LEU A 23 4.62 7.85 -6.01
C LEU A 23 6.11 7.85 -6.37
N ALA A 24 6.68 6.69 -6.71
CA ALA A 24 8.06 6.57 -7.17
C ALA A 24 8.26 7.28 -8.52
N GLY A 25 7.31 7.15 -9.45
CA GLY A 25 7.35 7.85 -10.73
C GLY A 25 7.29 9.39 -10.59
N PHE A 26 6.55 9.89 -9.59
CA PHE A 26 6.57 11.32 -9.26
C PHE A 26 7.89 11.72 -8.59
N ALA A 27 8.37 10.94 -7.63
CA ALA A 27 9.60 11.23 -6.90
C ALA A 27 10.84 11.23 -7.79
N ASP A 28 10.87 10.38 -8.82
CA ASP A 28 11.99 10.34 -9.79
C ASP A 28 12.09 11.63 -10.61
N ARG A 29 10.96 12.31 -10.85
CA ARG A 29 10.89 13.57 -11.61
C ARG A 29 11.14 14.83 -10.79
N VAL A 30 10.99 14.77 -9.47
CA VAL A 30 11.11 15.95 -8.60
C VAL A 30 12.57 16.28 -8.34
N ILE A 31 13.03 17.42 -8.85
CA ILE A 31 14.42 17.90 -8.72
C ILE A 31 14.66 18.63 -7.39
N ARG A 32 13.64 19.30 -6.83
CA ARG A 32 13.72 20.04 -5.55
C ARG A 32 12.85 19.41 -4.48
N GLY A 33 13.37 19.32 -3.24
CA GLY A 33 12.61 18.76 -2.10
C GLY A 33 12.54 17.24 -2.03
N THR A 34 13.31 16.51 -2.85
CA THR A 34 13.34 15.04 -2.90
C THR A 34 13.62 14.41 -1.55
N THR A 35 14.50 14.98 -0.74
CA THR A 35 14.83 14.41 0.58
C THR A 35 13.63 14.44 1.52
N SER A 36 12.95 15.57 1.65
CA SER A 36 11.78 15.69 2.52
C SER A 36 10.63 14.80 2.06
N TYR A 37 10.38 14.75 0.74
CA TYR A 37 9.35 13.88 0.16
C TYR A 37 9.64 12.39 0.40
N ARG A 38 10.89 11.97 0.19
CA ARG A 38 11.33 10.59 0.46
C ARG A 38 11.21 10.25 1.94
N THR A 39 11.67 11.10 2.83
CA THR A 39 11.59 10.88 4.29
C THR A 39 10.16 10.71 4.74
N LEU A 40 9.25 11.56 4.26
CA LEU A 40 7.82 11.49 4.61
C LEU A 40 7.16 10.20 4.09
N LEU A 41 7.53 9.73 2.91
CA LEU A 41 7.00 8.48 2.35
C LEU A 41 7.58 7.21 3.01
N ILE A 42 8.80 7.27 3.54
CA ILE A 42 9.45 6.14 4.20
C ILE A 42 8.99 6.00 5.66
N TRP A 43 8.56 7.10 6.28
CA TRP A 43 8.19 7.14 7.70
C TRP A 43 7.17 6.05 8.12
N PRO A 44 6.12 5.70 7.34
CA PRO A 44 5.17 4.65 7.72
C PRO A 44 5.83 3.27 7.94
N TYR A 45 6.92 2.99 7.25
CA TYR A 45 7.64 1.73 7.40
C TYR A 45 8.26 1.56 8.80
N ALA A 46 8.70 2.67 9.41
CA ALA A 46 9.29 2.66 10.74
C ALA A 46 8.26 2.43 11.86
N VAL A 47 6.96 2.58 11.57
CA VAL A 47 5.88 2.42 12.56
C VAL A 47 5.65 0.93 12.85
N ALA A 48 5.63 0.56 14.12
CA ALA A 48 5.32 -0.81 14.53
C ALA A 48 3.91 -1.22 14.05
N PRO A 49 3.70 -2.48 13.60
CA PRO A 49 2.42 -2.92 13.04
C PRO A 49 1.20 -2.66 13.93
N VAL A 50 1.35 -2.88 15.23
CA VAL A 50 0.29 -2.65 16.22
C VAL A 50 -0.05 -1.17 16.33
N LEU A 51 0.96 -0.29 16.34
CA LEU A 51 0.74 1.16 16.39
C LEU A 51 0.10 1.67 15.09
N ALA A 52 0.50 1.14 13.95
CA ALA A 52 -0.15 1.45 12.68
C ALA A 52 -1.65 1.08 12.73
N GLY A 53 -1.98 -0.12 13.21
CA GLY A 53 -3.36 -0.53 13.41
C GLY A 53 -4.14 0.40 14.34
N ALA A 54 -3.58 0.75 15.49
CA ALA A 54 -4.20 1.65 16.46
C ALA A 54 -4.47 3.05 15.89
N LEU A 55 -3.51 3.61 15.13
CA LEU A 55 -3.69 4.90 14.44
C LEU A 55 -4.88 4.86 13.47
N TRP A 56 -4.96 3.81 12.65
CA TRP A 56 -6.03 3.67 11.68
C TRP A 56 -7.40 3.45 12.32
N VAL A 57 -7.48 2.67 13.43
CA VAL A 57 -8.72 2.53 14.23
C VAL A 57 -9.16 3.88 14.77
N PHE A 58 -8.25 4.67 15.30
CA PHE A 58 -8.58 6.00 15.83
C PHE A 58 -9.09 6.92 14.72
N MET A 59 -8.42 6.96 13.57
CA MET A 59 -8.82 7.81 12.42
C MET A 59 -10.16 7.39 11.81
N PHE A 60 -10.51 6.10 11.86
CA PHE A 60 -11.78 5.54 11.36
C PHE A 60 -12.81 5.27 12.46
N ASN A 61 -12.59 5.77 13.67
CA ASN A 61 -13.56 5.61 14.75
C ASN A 61 -14.90 6.26 14.38
N PRO A 62 -16.04 5.54 14.45
CA PRO A 62 -17.35 6.05 14.00
C PRO A 62 -17.80 7.34 14.71
N THR A 63 -17.33 7.58 15.94
CA THR A 63 -17.77 8.73 16.76
C THR A 63 -16.75 9.87 16.80
N LEU A 64 -15.46 9.56 16.71
CA LEU A 64 -14.37 10.53 16.92
C LEU A 64 -13.46 10.67 15.69
N GLY A 65 -13.57 9.77 14.71
CA GLY A 65 -12.67 9.70 13.57
C GLY A 65 -12.97 10.76 12.51
N ILE A 66 -11.92 11.28 11.90
CA ILE A 66 -12.02 12.27 10.81
C ILE A 66 -12.60 11.63 9.55
N PHE A 67 -12.21 10.38 9.23
CA PHE A 67 -12.66 9.73 8.01
C PHE A 67 -14.15 9.37 8.01
N PRO A 68 -14.75 8.82 9.07
CA PRO A 68 -16.20 8.62 9.11
C PRO A 68 -16.99 9.91 8.92
N TYR A 69 -16.54 11.00 9.51
CA TYR A 69 -17.17 12.32 9.31
C TYR A 69 -17.15 12.76 7.83
N LEU A 70 -16.02 12.55 7.14
CA LEU A 70 -15.90 12.86 5.72
C LEU A 70 -16.74 11.90 4.84
N LEU A 71 -16.84 10.63 5.24
CA LEU A 71 -17.64 9.63 4.52
C LEU A 71 -19.15 9.87 4.68
N GLU A 72 -19.58 10.33 5.84
CA GLU A 72 -20.98 10.72 6.09
C GLU A 72 -21.41 11.87 5.19
N PHE A 73 -20.51 12.82 4.91
CA PHE A 73 -20.77 13.95 4.00
C PHE A 73 -21.09 13.50 2.56
N ILE A 74 -20.58 12.34 2.15
CA ILE A 74 -20.87 11.73 0.85
C ILE A 74 -21.93 10.61 0.93
N GLY A 75 -22.62 10.48 2.08
CA GLY A 75 -23.74 9.55 2.29
C GLY A 75 -23.33 8.11 2.61
N ILE A 76 -22.10 7.90 3.09
CA ILE A 76 -21.61 6.57 3.48
C ILE A 76 -21.55 6.47 5.01
N ASP A 77 -22.43 5.63 5.60
CA ASP A 77 -22.37 5.29 7.00
C ASP A 77 -21.21 4.33 7.28
N TRP A 78 -20.21 4.80 8.00
CA TRP A 78 -19.06 4.00 8.36
C TRP A 78 -19.15 3.47 9.79
N ASN A 79 -19.19 2.14 9.91
CA ASN A 79 -19.09 1.46 11.21
C ASN A 79 -18.40 0.09 11.05
N HIS A 80 -17.09 0.08 11.16
CA HIS A 80 -16.28 -1.14 11.01
C HIS A 80 -16.47 -2.13 12.19
N TYR A 81 -17.07 -1.71 13.30
CA TYR A 81 -17.38 -2.61 14.42
C TYR A 81 -18.59 -3.51 14.12
N LEU A 82 -19.51 -3.04 13.30
CA LEU A 82 -20.73 -3.76 12.93
C LEU A 82 -20.67 -4.38 11.55
N ASN A 83 -19.90 -3.80 10.65
CA ASN A 83 -19.83 -4.22 9.24
C ASN A 83 -18.50 -4.89 8.91
N GLY A 84 -18.55 -6.21 8.66
CA GLY A 84 -17.36 -7.01 8.35
C GLY A 84 -16.64 -6.60 7.06
N SER A 85 -17.35 -6.06 6.06
CA SER A 85 -16.71 -5.57 4.83
C SER A 85 -15.93 -4.29 5.09
N GLN A 86 -16.46 -3.39 5.90
CA GLN A 86 -15.76 -2.15 6.30
C GLN A 86 -14.57 -2.47 7.21
N ALA A 87 -14.70 -3.44 8.11
CA ALA A 87 -13.61 -3.93 8.94
C ALA A 87 -12.47 -4.50 8.08
N MET A 88 -12.78 -5.34 7.08
CA MET A 88 -11.79 -5.87 6.15
C MET A 88 -11.11 -4.76 5.33
N MET A 89 -11.89 -3.78 4.86
CA MET A 89 -11.35 -2.62 4.13
C MET A 89 -10.38 -1.82 5.00
N LEU A 90 -10.71 -1.58 6.27
CA LEU A 90 -9.83 -0.87 7.20
C LEU A 90 -8.51 -1.59 7.42
N VAL A 91 -8.55 -2.92 7.60
CA VAL A 91 -7.33 -3.73 7.75
C VAL A 91 -6.48 -3.69 6.46
N ILE A 92 -7.12 -3.76 5.27
CA ILE A 92 -6.42 -3.66 3.98
C ILE A 92 -5.74 -2.30 3.85
N ILE A 93 -6.43 -1.20 4.17
CA ILE A 93 -5.87 0.16 4.10
C ILE A 93 -4.67 0.29 5.06
N ALA A 94 -4.80 -0.15 6.30
CA ALA A 94 -3.74 -0.08 7.30
C ALA A 94 -2.50 -0.89 6.89
N ALA A 95 -2.70 -2.12 6.40
CA ALA A 95 -1.63 -2.98 5.93
C ALA A 95 -0.96 -2.42 4.66
N ALA A 96 -1.75 -1.95 3.69
CA ALA A 96 -1.25 -1.37 2.45
C ALA A 96 -0.47 -0.09 2.71
N TRP A 97 -0.95 0.81 3.57
CA TRP A 97 -0.27 2.06 3.93
C TRP A 97 1.17 1.82 4.42
N LYS A 98 1.35 0.84 5.28
CA LYS A 98 2.67 0.47 5.77
C LYS A 98 3.56 -0.09 4.64
N GLN A 99 2.99 -0.92 3.78
CA GLN A 99 3.70 -1.58 2.69
C GLN A 99 4.01 -0.65 1.51
N ILE A 100 3.25 0.43 1.32
CA ILE A 100 3.56 1.48 0.32
C ILE A 100 4.97 2.02 0.51
N ALA A 101 5.38 2.30 1.74
CA ALA A 101 6.69 2.85 2.04
C ALA A 101 7.83 1.91 1.61
N TYR A 102 7.68 0.62 1.87
CA TYR A 102 8.63 -0.40 1.44
C TYR A 102 8.71 -0.50 -0.08
N ASN A 103 7.57 -0.68 -0.73
CA ASN A 103 7.49 -0.79 -2.19
C ASN A 103 8.03 0.47 -2.90
N PHE A 104 7.74 1.66 -2.35
CA PHE A 104 8.23 2.94 -2.86
C PHE A 104 9.75 2.99 -2.93
N LEU A 105 10.44 2.56 -1.88
CA LEU A 105 11.90 2.54 -1.84
C LEU A 105 12.50 1.70 -2.97
N PHE A 106 11.98 0.49 -3.16
CA PHE A 106 12.49 -0.42 -4.18
C PHE A 106 12.16 0.06 -5.60
N TYR A 107 10.96 0.57 -5.84
CA TYR A 107 10.61 1.13 -7.14
C TYR A 107 11.45 2.36 -7.46
N LEU A 108 11.66 3.25 -6.50
CA LEU A 108 12.49 4.42 -6.70
C LEU A 108 13.94 4.04 -7.02
N ALA A 109 14.51 3.09 -6.27
CA ALA A 109 15.87 2.60 -6.53
C ALA A 109 15.98 1.95 -7.92
N ALA A 110 15.00 1.13 -8.30
CA ALA A 110 14.96 0.50 -9.61
C ALA A 110 14.85 1.54 -10.75
N MET A 111 14.00 2.56 -10.61
CA MET A 111 13.90 3.64 -11.60
C MET A 111 15.20 4.44 -11.72
N GLN A 112 15.84 4.72 -10.58
CA GLN A 112 17.11 5.47 -10.57
C GLN A 112 18.30 4.69 -11.12
N SER A 113 18.22 3.37 -11.21
CA SER A 113 19.25 2.54 -11.83
C SER A 113 19.19 2.55 -13.37
N ILE A 114 18.10 3.05 -13.97
CA ILE A 114 17.95 3.13 -15.42
C ILE A 114 18.81 4.28 -15.95
N PRO A 115 19.72 4.01 -16.94
CA PRO A 115 20.50 5.06 -17.57
C PRO A 115 19.60 6.12 -18.23
N ARG A 116 19.85 7.39 -17.92
CA ARG A 116 19.07 8.51 -18.49
C ARG A 116 19.13 8.56 -20.01
N SER A 117 20.24 8.14 -20.61
CA SER A 117 20.42 8.06 -22.06
C SER A 117 19.33 7.22 -22.75
N LEU A 118 18.83 6.15 -22.12
CA LEU A 118 17.72 5.36 -22.67
C LEU A 118 16.40 6.13 -22.68
N ILE A 119 16.14 6.90 -21.63
CA ILE A 119 14.92 7.70 -21.50
C ILE A 119 14.96 8.88 -22.48
N ASP A 120 16.15 9.50 -22.65
CA ASP A 120 16.37 10.62 -23.57
C ASP A 120 16.28 10.15 -25.03
N ALA A 121 16.85 8.98 -25.38
CA ALA A 121 16.70 8.38 -26.70
C ALA A 121 15.21 8.14 -27.04
N ALA A 122 14.45 7.55 -26.15
CA ALA A 122 13.02 7.36 -26.35
C ALA A 122 12.26 8.70 -26.51
N ALA A 123 12.74 9.78 -25.87
CA ALA A 123 12.17 11.10 -26.04
C ALA A 123 12.45 11.68 -27.44
N ILE A 124 13.67 11.47 -27.96
CA ILE A 124 14.06 11.88 -29.31
C ILE A 124 13.25 11.13 -30.38
N ASP A 125 12.94 9.84 -30.12
CA ASP A 125 12.07 9.00 -30.98
C ASP A 125 10.58 9.40 -30.89
N GLY A 126 10.24 10.49 -30.20
CA GLY A 126 8.88 11.02 -30.11
C GLY A 126 7.97 10.29 -29.14
N ALA A 127 8.50 9.44 -28.25
CA ALA A 127 7.69 8.80 -27.24
C ALA A 127 7.22 9.80 -26.17
N GLY A 128 5.92 9.97 -26.01
CA GLY A 128 5.33 10.77 -24.93
C GLY A 128 5.60 10.19 -23.53
N PRO A 129 5.32 10.93 -22.43
CA PRO A 129 5.67 10.52 -21.07
C PRO A 129 5.07 9.16 -20.65
N ILE A 130 3.81 8.91 -21.01
CA ILE A 130 3.11 7.66 -20.69
C ILE A 130 3.72 6.50 -21.49
N ARG A 131 3.96 6.71 -22.80
CA ARG A 131 4.57 5.70 -23.66
C ARG A 131 5.97 5.35 -23.20
N ARG A 132 6.80 6.34 -22.83
CA ARG A 132 8.12 6.10 -22.24
C ARG A 132 8.04 5.26 -20.97
N PHE A 133 7.04 5.53 -20.11
CA PHE A 133 6.87 4.75 -18.90
C PHE A 133 6.48 3.31 -19.21
N VAL A 134 5.46 3.08 -20.05
CA VAL A 134 4.92 1.74 -20.32
C VAL A 134 5.86 0.89 -21.16
N ASP A 135 6.45 1.48 -22.22
CA ASP A 135 7.23 0.72 -23.21
C ASP A 135 8.71 0.57 -22.84
N HIS A 136 9.24 1.50 -22.00
CA HIS A 136 10.68 1.49 -21.68
C HIS A 136 10.95 1.32 -20.18
N ILE A 137 10.34 2.13 -19.31
CA ILE A 137 10.65 2.09 -17.86
C ILE A 137 10.06 0.83 -17.21
N PHE A 138 8.77 0.58 -17.41
CA PHE A 138 8.08 -0.54 -16.75
C PHE A 138 8.68 -1.91 -17.07
N PRO A 139 9.04 -2.26 -18.31
CA PRO A 139 9.74 -3.51 -18.61
C PRO A 139 11.08 -3.65 -17.90
N LEU A 140 11.84 -2.56 -17.75
CA LEU A 140 13.14 -2.58 -17.08
C LEU A 140 13.02 -2.79 -15.56
N ILE A 141 11.94 -2.27 -14.94
CA ILE A 141 11.68 -2.48 -13.51
C ILE A 141 10.82 -3.73 -13.23
N SER A 142 10.44 -4.50 -14.25
CA SER A 142 9.59 -5.69 -14.08
C SER A 142 10.20 -6.75 -13.15
N PRO A 143 11.53 -7.01 -13.11
CA PRO A 143 12.12 -7.93 -12.13
C PRO A 143 11.90 -7.45 -10.70
N THR A 144 12.02 -6.14 -10.45
CA THR A 144 11.73 -5.54 -9.15
C THR A 144 10.24 -5.66 -8.80
N THR A 145 9.36 -5.46 -9.78
CA THR A 145 7.91 -5.63 -9.59
C THR A 145 7.56 -7.07 -9.19
N PHE A 146 8.17 -8.05 -9.85
CA PHE A 146 7.98 -9.46 -9.50
C PHE A 146 8.51 -9.79 -8.09
N PHE A 147 9.70 -9.31 -7.76
CA PHE A 147 10.27 -9.44 -6.42
C PHE A 147 9.33 -8.85 -5.35
N LEU A 148 8.84 -7.62 -5.58
CA LEU A 148 7.91 -6.97 -4.67
C LEU A 148 6.59 -7.73 -4.53
N LEU A 149 6.08 -8.30 -5.62
CA LEU A 149 4.86 -9.12 -5.57
C LEU A 149 5.03 -10.31 -4.63
N VAL A 150 6.15 -11.00 -4.69
CA VAL A 150 6.47 -12.12 -3.78
C VAL A 150 6.58 -11.65 -2.33
N ILE A 151 7.31 -10.55 -2.09
CA ILE A 151 7.47 -9.98 -0.74
C ILE A 151 6.12 -9.52 -0.16
N ASN A 152 5.28 -8.86 -0.96
CA ASN A 152 3.95 -8.44 -0.51
C ASN A 152 3.04 -9.63 -0.21
N ALA A 153 3.15 -10.73 -0.97
CA ALA A 153 2.43 -11.96 -0.66
C ALA A 153 2.88 -12.54 0.69
N VAL A 154 4.18 -12.67 0.90
CA VAL A 154 4.74 -13.13 2.18
C VAL A 154 4.29 -12.24 3.34
N TYR A 155 4.40 -10.93 3.20
CA TYR A 155 3.95 -9.95 4.19
C TYR A 155 2.47 -10.14 4.54
N ALA A 156 1.60 -10.23 3.54
CA ALA A 156 0.16 -10.35 3.76
C ALA A 156 -0.23 -11.69 4.40
N PHE A 157 0.51 -12.77 4.15
CA PHE A 157 0.26 -14.08 4.74
C PHE A 157 0.79 -14.24 6.15
N PHE A 158 1.89 -13.55 6.54
CA PHE A 158 2.61 -13.86 7.79
C PHE A 158 2.78 -12.66 8.72
N ASP A 159 2.92 -11.43 8.21
CA ASP A 159 3.32 -10.27 9.02
C ASP A 159 2.17 -9.33 9.41
N THR A 160 0.93 -9.65 9.04
CA THR A 160 -0.23 -8.78 9.27
C THR A 160 -0.98 -9.05 10.58
N PHE A 161 -0.54 -10.05 11.37
CA PHE A 161 -1.19 -10.39 12.65
C PHE A 161 -1.36 -9.17 13.56
N GLY A 162 -0.29 -8.40 13.80
CA GLY A 162 -0.31 -7.24 14.69
C GLY A 162 -1.30 -6.16 14.28
N ILE A 163 -1.45 -5.94 12.98
CA ILE A 163 -2.42 -4.97 12.43
C ILE A 163 -3.85 -5.48 12.65
N ILE A 164 -4.13 -6.74 12.30
CA ILE A 164 -5.46 -7.34 12.44
C ILE A 164 -5.89 -7.36 13.91
N HIS A 165 -4.97 -7.74 14.80
CA HIS A 165 -5.23 -7.76 16.23
C HIS A 165 -5.56 -6.37 16.78
N ALA A 166 -4.79 -5.36 16.39
CA ALA A 166 -5.01 -3.98 16.82
C ALA A 166 -6.30 -3.36 16.24
N VAL A 167 -6.67 -3.71 15.00
CA VAL A 167 -7.80 -3.08 14.30
C VAL A 167 -9.13 -3.74 14.63
N THR A 168 -9.21 -5.07 14.58
CA THR A 168 -10.49 -5.79 14.58
C THR A 168 -10.54 -6.96 15.55
N GLN A 169 -9.40 -7.43 16.05
CA GLN A 169 -9.30 -8.67 16.80
C GLN A 169 -9.99 -9.86 16.08
N GLY A 170 -9.90 -9.87 14.73
CA GLY A 170 -10.55 -10.88 13.88
C GLY A 170 -12.04 -10.64 13.59
N GLY A 171 -12.67 -9.66 14.24
CA GLY A 171 -14.10 -9.34 14.12
C GLY A 171 -14.46 -8.40 12.95
N PRO A 172 -15.76 -7.99 12.85
CA PRO A 172 -16.92 -8.64 13.43
C PRO A 172 -17.22 -10.00 12.78
N ALA A 173 -17.84 -10.93 13.52
CA ALA A 173 -18.23 -12.26 13.05
C ALA A 173 -17.13 -13.02 12.26
N ASN A 174 -15.88 -12.94 12.72
CA ASN A 174 -14.69 -13.51 12.05
C ASN A 174 -14.46 -12.99 10.62
N ALA A 175 -14.97 -11.82 10.26
CA ALA A 175 -14.82 -11.27 8.93
C ALA A 175 -13.35 -11.06 8.52
N THR A 176 -12.53 -10.58 9.46
CA THR A 176 -11.10 -10.32 9.27
C THR A 176 -10.18 -11.45 9.78
N SER A 177 -10.75 -12.59 10.19
CA SER A 177 -10.00 -13.75 10.63
C SER A 177 -9.38 -14.47 9.42
N ILE A 178 -8.25 -14.00 8.95
CA ILE A 178 -7.40 -14.62 7.94
C ILE A 178 -6.49 -15.70 8.55
N LEU A 179 -5.73 -16.42 7.72
CA LEU A 179 -4.91 -17.56 8.17
C LEU A 179 -3.96 -17.19 9.29
N VAL A 180 -3.20 -16.11 9.17
CA VAL A 180 -2.25 -15.69 10.21
C VAL A 180 -2.94 -15.46 11.55
N TYR A 181 -4.14 -14.90 11.56
CA TYR A 181 -4.90 -14.66 12.79
C TYR A 181 -5.49 -15.93 13.42
N LYS A 182 -5.67 -16.99 12.63
CA LYS A 182 -6.16 -18.29 13.12
C LYS A 182 -5.08 -19.21 13.67
N VAL A 183 -3.84 -19.00 13.24
CA VAL A 183 -2.69 -19.81 13.68
C VAL A 183 -2.16 -19.34 15.02
N TYR A 184 -2.32 -18.05 15.32
CA TYR A 184 -2.00 -17.44 16.62
C TYR A 184 -3.21 -17.38 17.53
#